data_2d31ab80ca966654cd98589292ca65e0
#
_entry.id   2d31ab80ca966654cd98589292ca65e0
#
_cell.length_a   1.000
_cell.length_b   1.000
_cell.length_c   1.000
_cell.angle_alpha   90.00
_cell.angle_beta   90.00
_cell.angle_gamma   90.00
#
_symmetry.space_group_name_H-M   'P 1'
#
loop_
_entity.id
_entity.type
_entity.pdbx_description
1 polymer ?
#
loop_
_entity_poly.entity_id
_entity_poly.type
_entity_poly.pdbx_seq_one_letter_code
_entity_poly.pdbx_strand_id
1 'polypeptide(L)'
;MREIRLVPQGKALFALYLQKEPDGNIRGSFLPENSGKPVTFASLSRMVLLMEEAMDVPQESGERPIVQTPDFEVEILFRRNSTWQGILRRPGFRDGQNFRSVLELLTLLESNMAV
;
A
#
# COMPACT_ATOMS: atom_id res chain seq x y z
N MET A 1 24.79 -14.03 16.18
CA MET A 1 24.93 -13.28 14.92
C MET A 1 23.57 -12.97 14.34
N ARG A 2 23.38 -11.75 13.99
CA ARG A 2 22.09 -11.32 13.48
C ARG A 2 21.93 -11.77 12.04
N GLU A 3 20.88 -12.52 11.81
CA GLU A 3 20.57 -12.96 10.46
C GLU A 3 20.06 -11.79 9.64
N ILE A 4 20.76 -11.49 8.57
CA ILE A 4 20.28 -10.48 7.65
C ILE A 4 19.32 -11.16 6.71
N ARG A 5 18.04 -10.89 6.88
CA ARG A 5 17.05 -11.35 5.94
C ARG A 5 17.21 -10.59 4.65
N LEU A 6 17.64 -11.31 3.64
CA LEU A 6 17.58 -10.78 2.30
C LEU A 6 16.13 -10.91 1.84
N VAL A 7 15.32 -9.96 2.24
CA VAL A 7 13.99 -9.84 1.65
C VAL A 7 14.20 -9.35 0.23
N PRO A 8 13.58 -9.97 -0.78
CA PRO A 8 13.67 -9.44 -2.13
C PRO A 8 13.33 -7.97 -2.08
N GLN A 9 14.25 -7.16 -2.56
CA GLN A 9 14.09 -5.71 -2.45
C GLN A 9 12.81 -5.25 -3.12
N GLY A 10 12.00 -4.54 -2.38
CA GLY A 10 10.81 -3.93 -2.89
C GLY A 10 9.52 -4.73 -2.72
N LYS A 11 9.62 -6.02 -2.38
CA LYS A 11 8.40 -6.80 -2.20
C LYS A 11 7.72 -6.42 -0.90
N ALA A 12 6.50 -5.91 -0.99
CA ALA A 12 5.73 -5.50 0.18
C ALA A 12 4.24 -5.63 -0.10
N LEU A 13 3.47 -5.83 0.96
CA LEU A 13 2.02 -5.92 0.87
C LEU A 13 1.41 -4.92 1.84
N PHE A 14 0.46 -4.14 1.35
CA PHE A 14 -0.24 -3.13 2.13
C PHE A 14 -1.74 -3.29 2.01
N ALA A 15 -2.44 -3.19 3.13
CA ALA A 15 -3.89 -3.08 3.13
C ALA A 15 -4.24 -1.58 3.13
N LEU A 16 -5.16 -1.18 2.26
CA LEU A 16 -5.57 0.22 2.12
C LEU A 16 -6.99 0.41 2.62
N TYR A 17 -7.18 1.48 3.38
CA TYR A 17 -8.47 1.93 3.88
C TYR A 17 -8.66 3.35 3.38
N LEU A 18 -9.53 3.53 2.40
CA LEU A 18 -9.65 4.80 1.69
C LEU A 18 -11.01 5.44 1.88
N GLN A 19 -11.02 6.75 1.90
CA GLN A 19 -12.23 7.55 1.98
C GLN A 19 -12.12 8.72 1.01
N LYS A 20 -13.11 8.84 0.13
CA LYS A 20 -13.15 9.94 -0.81
C LYS A 20 -13.97 11.08 -0.22
N GLU A 21 -13.38 12.26 -0.20
CA GLU A 21 -14.04 13.46 0.29
C GLU A 21 -14.88 14.12 -0.81
N PRO A 22 -15.82 15.00 -0.43
CA PRO A 22 -16.67 15.67 -1.43
C PRO A 22 -15.90 16.48 -2.48
N ASP A 23 -14.72 16.98 -2.14
CA ASP A 23 -13.88 17.72 -3.08
C ASP A 23 -13.06 16.83 -4.01
N GLY A 24 -13.20 15.51 -3.86
CA GLY A 24 -12.47 14.55 -4.67
C GLY A 24 -11.17 14.06 -4.06
N ASN A 25 -10.73 14.67 -2.96
CA ASN A 25 -9.52 14.22 -2.28
C ASN A 25 -9.74 12.83 -1.66
N ILE A 26 -8.73 11.98 -1.75
CA ILE A 26 -8.76 10.65 -1.14
C ILE A 26 -7.80 10.64 0.03
N ARG A 27 -8.31 10.31 1.20
CA ARG A 27 -7.52 10.14 2.41
C ARG A 27 -7.79 8.78 3.02
N GLY A 28 -7.03 8.41 4.02
CA GLY A 28 -7.25 7.14 4.70
C GLY A 28 -6.03 6.68 5.45
N SER A 29 -5.84 5.37 5.45
CA SER A 29 -4.70 4.76 6.10
C SER A 29 -4.26 3.52 5.34
N PHE A 30 -3.03 3.10 5.60
CA PHE A 30 -2.55 1.80 5.13
C PHE A 30 -1.95 1.02 6.29
N LEU A 31 -2.01 -0.29 6.17
CA LEU A 31 -1.43 -1.19 7.16
C LEU A 31 -0.42 -2.09 6.44
N PRO A 32 0.88 -1.95 6.75
CA PRO A 32 1.85 -2.89 6.21
C PRO A 32 1.61 -4.30 6.74
N GLU A 33 1.85 -5.30 5.91
CA GLU A 33 1.59 -6.69 6.28
C GLU A 33 2.23 -7.12 7.60
N ASN A 34 3.44 -6.66 7.85
CA ASN A 34 4.19 -7.06 9.03
C ASN A 34 4.15 -6.06 10.17
N SER A 35 3.23 -5.11 10.09
CA SER A 35 3.10 -4.08 11.11
C SER A 35 1.71 -4.09 11.71
N GLY A 36 1.63 -3.89 13.01
CA GLY A 36 0.34 -3.75 13.69
C GLY A 36 -0.16 -2.31 13.74
N LYS A 37 0.59 -1.36 13.17
CA LYS A 37 0.25 0.06 13.28
C LYS A 37 -0.15 0.64 11.93
N PRO A 38 -1.41 1.10 11.82
CA PRO A 38 -1.83 1.78 10.59
C PRO A 38 -1.15 3.15 10.50
N VAL A 39 -0.89 3.56 9.27
CA VAL A 39 -0.32 4.87 8.95
C VAL A 39 -1.38 5.67 8.25
N THR A 40 -1.75 6.83 8.82
CA THR A 40 -2.77 7.68 8.23
C THR A 40 -2.17 8.67 7.25
N PHE A 41 -2.93 9.03 6.23
CA PHE A 41 -2.51 10.03 5.25
C PHE A 41 -3.69 10.90 4.84
N ALA A 42 -3.39 12.14 4.49
CA ALA A 42 -4.39 13.12 4.11
C ALA A 42 -4.61 13.21 2.60
N SER A 43 -3.76 12.58 1.81
CA SER A 43 -3.85 12.59 0.34
C SER A 43 -3.11 11.38 -0.22
N LEU A 44 -3.37 11.04 -1.49
CA LEU A 44 -2.68 9.95 -2.14
C LEU A 44 -1.20 10.25 -2.34
N SER A 45 -0.84 11.49 -2.58
CA SER A 45 0.57 11.88 -2.67
C SER A 45 1.31 11.61 -1.37
N ARG A 46 0.67 11.93 -0.25
CA ARG A 46 1.24 11.68 1.06
C ARG A 46 1.33 10.18 1.34
N MET A 47 0.32 9.43 0.91
CA MET A 47 0.32 7.98 1.02
C MET A 47 1.57 7.37 0.38
N VAL A 48 1.91 7.80 -0.84
CA VAL A 48 3.07 7.29 -1.57
C VAL A 48 4.35 7.54 -0.79
N LEU A 49 4.53 8.76 -0.28
CA LEU A 49 5.72 9.10 0.49
C LEU A 49 5.84 8.25 1.76
N LEU A 50 4.74 8.05 2.45
CA LEU A 50 4.72 7.26 3.69
C LEU A 50 4.93 5.76 3.40
N MET A 51 4.38 5.25 2.30
CA MET A 51 4.61 3.87 1.90
C MET A 51 6.07 3.64 1.51
N GLU A 52 6.66 4.59 0.79
CA GLU A 52 8.08 4.55 0.46
C GLU A 52 8.93 4.45 1.71
N GLU A 53 8.63 5.29 2.68
CA GLU A 53 9.31 5.31 3.97
C GLU A 53 9.14 3.98 4.71
N ALA A 54 7.94 3.43 4.69
CA ALA A 54 7.63 2.16 5.34
C ALA A 54 8.39 1.00 4.71
N MET A 55 8.64 1.06 3.40
CA MET A 55 9.40 0.02 2.71
C MET A 55 10.90 0.10 2.99
N ASP A 56 11.39 1.28 3.34
CA ASP A 56 12.81 1.49 3.62
C ASP A 56 13.20 1.15 5.05
N VAL A 57 12.23 1.06 5.95
CA VAL A 57 12.49 0.79 7.37
C VAL A 57 12.08 -0.65 7.67
N PRO A 58 12.93 -1.42 8.38
CA PRO A 58 12.54 -2.76 8.81
C PRO A 58 11.29 -2.69 9.67
N GLN A 59 10.27 -3.44 9.28
CA GLN A 59 9.03 -3.48 10.02
C GLN A 59 9.17 -4.42 11.22
N GLU A 60 8.78 -3.95 12.38
CA GLU A 60 8.71 -4.80 13.54
C GLU A 60 7.51 -5.74 13.38
N SER A 61 7.78 -7.03 13.53
CA SER A 61 6.72 -8.01 13.52
C SER A 61 5.89 -7.84 14.79
N GLY A 62 4.65 -7.44 14.62
CA GLY A 62 3.69 -7.31 15.69
C GLY A 62 2.45 -8.10 15.37
N GLU A 63 1.64 -8.34 16.39
CA GLU A 63 0.35 -8.94 16.16
C GLU A 63 -0.50 -7.98 15.32
N ARG A 64 -1.07 -8.52 14.27
CA ARG A 64 -2.00 -7.74 13.47
C ARG A 64 -3.26 -7.49 14.28
N PRO A 65 -3.65 -6.23 14.47
CA PRO A 65 -4.93 -5.96 15.10
C PRO A 65 -6.05 -6.53 14.23
N ILE A 66 -7.13 -6.95 14.86
CA ILE A 66 -8.33 -7.33 14.13
C ILE A 66 -8.91 -6.04 13.57
N VAL A 67 -8.73 -5.84 12.28
CA VAL A 67 -9.20 -4.65 11.61
C VAL A 67 -10.26 -5.01 10.59
N GLN A 68 -10.98 -3.99 10.17
CA GLN A 68 -11.98 -4.14 9.11
C GLN A 68 -11.32 -4.63 7.83
N THR A 69 -12.13 -5.24 6.98
CA THR A 69 -11.69 -5.62 5.64
C THR A 69 -11.21 -4.38 4.91
N PRO A 70 -10.01 -4.41 4.33
CA PRO A 70 -9.51 -3.24 3.60
C PRO A 70 -10.30 -3.01 2.31
N ASP A 71 -10.27 -1.79 1.83
CA ASP A 71 -10.89 -1.45 0.55
C ASP A 71 -10.07 -2.01 -0.61
N PHE A 72 -8.76 -2.02 -0.47
CA PHE A 72 -7.84 -2.55 -1.47
C PHE A 72 -6.63 -3.17 -0.80
N GLU A 73 -5.97 -4.04 -1.55
CA GLU A 73 -4.66 -4.57 -1.19
C GLU A 73 -3.69 -4.20 -2.30
N VAL A 74 -2.52 -3.67 -1.92
CA VAL A 74 -1.46 -3.33 -2.87
C VAL A 74 -0.27 -4.21 -2.59
N GLU A 75 0.12 -4.97 -3.61
CA GLU A 75 1.33 -5.77 -3.55
C GLU A 75 2.39 -5.10 -4.41
N ILE A 76 3.49 -4.69 -3.79
CA ILE A 76 4.62 -4.12 -4.49
C ILE A 76 5.57 -5.27 -4.80
N LEU A 77 5.73 -5.59 -6.07
CA LEU A 77 6.59 -6.67 -6.53
C LEU A 77 8.00 -6.19 -6.82
N PHE A 78 8.09 -4.97 -7.30
CA PHE A 78 9.35 -4.37 -7.71
C PHE A 78 9.37 -2.91 -7.33
N ARG A 79 10.48 -2.47 -6.78
CA ARG A 79 10.71 -1.06 -6.47
C ARG A 79 12.15 -0.71 -6.86
N ARG A 80 12.30 0.12 -7.86
CA ARG A 80 13.62 0.53 -8.34
C ARG A 80 13.57 2.00 -8.74
N ASN A 81 14.47 2.81 -8.16
CA ASN A 81 14.58 4.23 -8.51
C ASN A 81 13.24 4.96 -8.46
N SER A 82 12.51 4.79 -7.36
CA SER A 82 11.19 5.41 -7.15
C SER A 82 10.12 4.90 -8.11
N THR A 83 10.40 3.86 -8.88
CA THR A 83 9.41 3.21 -9.73
C THR A 83 8.87 1.99 -9.03
N TRP A 84 7.56 1.95 -8.85
CA TRP A 84 6.89 0.81 -8.23
C TRP A 84 6.17 0.00 -9.29
N GLN A 85 6.34 -1.30 -9.23
CA GLN A 85 5.58 -2.23 -10.05
C GLN A 85 4.89 -3.21 -9.13
N GLY A 86 3.63 -3.45 -9.37
CA GLY A 86 2.89 -4.34 -8.51
C GLY A 86 1.48 -4.61 -8.99
N ILE A 87 0.65 -5.00 -8.05
CA ILE A 87 -0.73 -5.40 -8.31
C ILE A 87 -1.65 -4.75 -7.28
N LEU A 88 -2.73 -4.17 -7.78
CA LEU A 88 -3.81 -3.64 -6.96
C LEU A 88 -4.97 -4.63 -6.99
N ARG A 89 -5.43 -5.06 -5.81
CA ARG A 89 -6.53 -6.02 -5.69
C ARG A 89 -7.61 -5.50 -4.76
N ARG A 90 -8.82 -5.96 -4.98
CA ARG A 90 -9.90 -5.84 -3.99
C ARG A 90 -9.93 -7.11 -3.15
N PRO A 91 -10.25 -7.01 -1.84
CA PRO A 91 -10.33 -8.19 -0.99
C PRO A 91 -11.33 -9.20 -1.53
N GLY A 92 -10.94 -10.47 -1.50
CA GLY A 92 -11.79 -11.55 -1.98
C GLY A 92 -11.70 -11.82 -3.47
N PHE A 93 -10.98 -11.00 -4.22
CA PHE A 93 -10.76 -11.21 -5.65
C PHE A 93 -9.34 -11.69 -5.89
N ARG A 94 -9.19 -12.72 -6.70
CA ARG A 94 -7.88 -13.24 -7.06
C ARG A 94 -7.21 -12.36 -8.11
N ASP A 95 -8.04 -11.84 -9.02
CA ASP A 95 -7.54 -11.03 -10.11
C ASP A 95 -7.30 -9.62 -9.61
N GLY A 96 -6.19 -9.06 -10.02
CA GLY A 96 -5.83 -7.71 -9.70
C GLY A 96 -5.49 -6.94 -10.96
N GLN A 97 -5.24 -5.66 -10.77
CA GLN A 97 -4.80 -4.77 -11.84
C GLN A 97 -3.33 -4.48 -11.67
N ASN A 98 -2.55 -4.76 -12.69
CA ASN A 98 -1.11 -4.51 -12.66
C ASN A 98 -0.85 -3.02 -12.85
N PHE A 99 0.15 -2.50 -12.15
CA PHE A 99 0.64 -1.15 -12.37
C PHE A 99 2.17 -1.19 -12.52
N ARG A 100 2.69 -0.28 -13.33
CA ARG A 100 4.12 -0.21 -13.63
C ARG A 100 4.78 1.04 -13.08
N SER A 101 4.02 1.91 -12.44
CA SER A 101 4.52 3.15 -11.88
C SER A 101 3.61 3.61 -10.76
N VAL A 102 4.14 4.50 -9.94
CA VAL A 102 3.34 5.15 -8.89
C VAL A 102 2.15 5.88 -9.51
N LEU A 103 2.38 6.59 -10.61
CA LEU A 103 1.31 7.33 -11.27
C LEU A 103 0.19 6.41 -11.72
N GLU A 104 0.55 5.26 -12.28
CA GLU A 104 -0.45 4.27 -12.71
C GLU A 104 -1.24 3.73 -11.53
N LEU A 105 -0.57 3.47 -10.40
CA LEU A 105 -1.24 3.04 -9.17
C LEU A 105 -2.26 4.10 -8.72
N LEU A 106 -1.85 5.37 -8.69
CA LEU A 106 -2.74 6.45 -8.27
C LEU A 106 -3.94 6.57 -9.21
N THR A 107 -3.70 6.42 -10.51
CA THR A 107 -4.76 6.45 -11.51
C THR A 107 -5.77 5.32 -11.29
N LEU A 108 -5.27 4.12 -11.01
CA LEU A 108 -6.12 2.98 -10.72
C LEU A 108 -6.94 3.17 -9.45
N LEU A 109 -6.34 3.73 -8.40
CA LEU A 109 -7.04 4.00 -7.16
C LEU A 109 -8.17 5.02 -7.38
N GLU A 110 -7.88 6.10 -8.09
CA GLU A 110 -8.88 7.11 -8.39
C GLU A 110 -10.02 6.55 -9.24
N SER A 111 -9.70 5.72 -10.23
CA SER A 111 -10.70 5.08 -11.08
C SER A 111 -11.60 4.14 -10.29
N ASN A 112 -11.03 3.40 -9.37
CA ASN A 112 -11.80 2.44 -8.56
C ASN A 112 -12.59 3.11 -7.45
N MET A 113 -12.24 4.34 -7.08
CA MET A 113 -12.96 5.13 -6.09
C MET A 113 -14.01 6.05 -6.73
N ALA A 114 -14.01 6.16 -8.05
CA ALA A 114 -15.02 6.94 -8.75
C ALA A 114 -16.36 6.23 -8.67
N VAL A 115 -17.38 6.95 -8.27
CA VAL A 115 -18.72 6.42 -8.13
C VAL A 115 -19.60 7.01 -9.21
#